data_2415d677449df6a37a540bcec8ee6226
#
_entry.id   2415d677449df6a37a540bcec8ee6226
#
_cell.length_a   1.000
_cell.length_b   1.000
_cell.length_c   1.000
_cell.angle_alpha   90.00
_cell.angle_beta   90.00
_cell.angle_gamma   90.00
#
_symmetry.space_group_name_H-M   'P 1'
#
loop_
_entity.id
_entity.type
_entity.pdbx_description
1 polymer ?
#
loop_
_entity_poly.entity_id
_entity_poly.type
_entity_poly.pdbx_seq_one_letter_code
_entity_poly.pdbx_strand_id
1 'polypeptide(L)'
;MDPSARTAKNYRNAADKSPFREWITRKIDGGTRNRINSRIRRIEEFGNYGDCEPVGEGVYELKFDTAPGYRVYFGIDGNEIILLGGGAKDTQASDIRKAQECWEEYNA
;
A
#
# COMPACT_ATOMS: atom_id res chain seq x y z
N MET A 1 -25.19 2.74 0.38
CA MET A 1 -23.72 2.58 0.38
C MET A 1 -23.32 1.64 -0.74
N ASP A 2 -22.35 2.03 -1.53
CA ASP A 2 -21.83 1.19 -2.61
C ASP A 2 -21.01 0.04 -1.99
N PRO A 3 -21.37 -1.25 -2.20
CA PRO A 3 -20.65 -2.38 -1.63
C PRO A 3 -19.22 -2.53 -2.16
N SER A 4 -18.88 -1.88 -3.28
CA SER A 4 -17.51 -1.89 -3.81
C SER A 4 -16.61 -0.85 -3.17
N ALA A 5 -17.17 0.09 -2.42
CA ALA A 5 -16.39 1.16 -1.77
C ALA A 5 -15.53 0.60 -0.63
N ARG A 6 -14.33 1.16 -0.51
CA ARG A 6 -13.35 0.79 0.51
C ARG A 6 -12.85 2.06 1.20
N THR A 7 -12.31 1.89 2.39
CA THR A 7 -11.62 2.98 3.10
C THR A 7 -10.14 2.63 3.20
N ALA A 8 -9.26 3.55 2.80
CA ALA A 8 -7.83 3.36 2.94
C ALA A 8 -7.35 3.99 4.23
N LYS A 9 -6.57 3.24 5.00
CA LYS A 9 -5.96 3.70 6.25
C LYS A 9 -4.48 3.41 6.25
N ASN A 10 -3.71 4.25 6.91
CA ASN A 10 -2.28 4.00 7.10
C ASN A 10 -2.07 3.12 8.34
N TYR A 11 -1.33 2.01 8.17
CA TYR A 11 -0.81 1.28 9.31
C TYR A 11 0.12 2.21 10.10
N ARG A 12 -0.01 2.21 11.43
CA ARG A 12 0.88 2.94 12.33
C ARG A 12 1.52 1.97 13.31
N ASN A 13 2.82 2.08 13.48
CA ASN A 13 3.57 1.23 14.41
C ASN A 13 3.46 1.74 15.85
N ALA A 14 4.14 1.06 16.79
CA ALA A 14 4.11 1.43 18.20
C ALA A 14 4.61 2.86 18.47
N ALA A 15 5.46 3.40 17.61
CA ALA A 15 5.95 4.77 17.70
C ALA A 15 5.02 5.78 17.00
N ASP A 16 3.81 5.34 16.59
CA ASP A 16 2.81 6.14 15.90
C ASP A 16 3.30 6.68 14.56
N LYS A 17 4.17 5.92 13.88
CA LYS A 17 4.69 6.27 12.56
C LYS A 17 4.10 5.36 11.49
N SER A 18 3.80 5.95 10.33
CA SER A 18 3.32 5.21 9.17
C SER A 18 4.46 5.03 8.17
N PRO A 19 4.92 3.79 7.94
CA PRO A 19 5.96 3.54 6.93
C PRO A 19 5.52 3.99 5.53
N PHE A 20 4.25 3.77 5.17
CA PHE A 20 3.73 4.20 3.88
C PHE A 20 3.78 5.73 3.74
N ARG A 21 3.29 6.46 4.75
CA ARG A 21 3.24 7.92 4.68
C ARG A 21 4.64 8.52 4.61
N GLU A 22 5.59 7.98 5.38
CA GLU A 22 6.97 8.43 5.32
C GLU A 22 7.58 8.20 3.94
N TRP A 23 7.37 7.03 3.36
CA TRP A 23 7.86 6.71 2.04
C TRP A 23 7.28 7.63 0.98
N ILE A 24 5.95 7.78 0.92
CA ILE A 24 5.30 8.54 -0.14
C ILE A 24 5.58 10.04 -0.06
N THR A 25 5.83 10.56 1.14
CA THR A 25 6.12 12.00 1.30
C THR A 25 7.58 12.33 1.13
N ARG A 26 8.50 11.43 1.50
CA ARG A 26 9.93 11.72 1.52
C ARG A 26 10.71 11.16 0.33
N LYS A 27 10.24 10.05 -0.24
CA LYS A 27 10.99 9.32 -1.27
C LYS A 27 10.42 9.47 -2.67
N ILE A 28 9.22 10.05 -2.80
CA ILE A 28 8.47 10.06 -4.04
C ILE A 28 8.21 11.51 -4.48
N ASP A 29 8.46 11.79 -5.76
CA ASP A 29 8.16 13.10 -6.32
C ASP A 29 6.65 13.37 -6.39
N GLY A 30 6.28 14.66 -6.53
CA GLY A 30 4.87 15.07 -6.49
C GLY A 30 4.00 14.45 -7.56
N GLY A 31 4.51 14.35 -8.79
CA GLY A 31 3.76 13.76 -9.89
C GLY A 31 3.45 12.29 -9.69
N THR A 32 4.46 11.53 -9.25
CA THR A 32 4.29 10.11 -8.94
C THR A 32 3.39 9.92 -7.73
N ARG A 33 3.55 10.75 -6.70
CA ARG A 33 2.68 10.72 -5.52
C ARG A 33 1.22 10.89 -5.91
N ASN A 34 0.92 11.80 -6.81
CA ASN A 34 -0.45 12.03 -7.28
C ASN A 34 -1.00 10.81 -8.00
N ARG A 35 -0.19 10.13 -8.80
CA ARG A 35 -0.62 8.89 -9.49
C ARG A 35 -0.89 7.77 -8.50
N ILE A 36 -0.03 7.61 -7.50
CA ILE A 36 -0.22 6.59 -6.46
C ILE A 36 -1.51 6.88 -5.68
N ASN A 37 -1.71 8.11 -5.25
CA ASN A 37 -2.89 8.50 -4.51
C ASN A 37 -4.17 8.36 -5.35
N SER A 38 -4.10 8.62 -6.66
CA SER A 38 -5.24 8.40 -7.57
C SER A 38 -5.63 6.92 -7.65
N ARG A 39 -4.64 6.01 -7.68
CA ARG A 39 -4.92 4.58 -7.66
C ARG A 39 -5.58 4.15 -6.35
N ILE A 40 -5.08 4.65 -5.22
CA ILE A 40 -5.68 4.37 -3.91
C ILE A 40 -7.12 4.88 -3.86
N ARG A 41 -7.37 6.08 -4.35
CA ARG A 41 -8.72 6.64 -4.41
C ARG A 41 -9.65 5.79 -5.28
N ARG A 42 -9.15 5.24 -6.38
CA ARG A 42 -9.93 4.35 -7.25
C ARG A 42 -10.33 3.08 -6.53
N ILE A 43 -9.47 2.55 -5.68
CA ILE A 43 -9.81 1.41 -4.82
C ILE A 43 -10.91 1.83 -3.83
N GLU A 44 -10.77 3.00 -3.21
CA GLU A 44 -11.75 3.50 -2.23
C GLU A 44 -13.13 3.69 -2.86
N GLU A 45 -13.19 4.28 -4.04
CA GLU A 45 -14.46 4.62 -4.66
C GLU A 45 -15.14 3.44 -5.36
N PHE A 46 -14.35 2.57 -6.00
CA PHE A 46 -14.88 1.55 -6.91
C PHE A 46 -14.44 0.12 -6.58
N GLY A 47 -13.56 -0.08 -5.61
CA GLY A 47 -13.00 -1.39 -5.34
C GLY A 47 -12.11 -1.92 -6.46
N ASN A 48 -11.61 -1.03 -7.33
CA ASN A 48 -10.81 -1.41 -8.48
C ASN A 48 -9.32 -1.34 -8.13
N TYR A 49 -8.69 -2.49 -7.95
CA TYR A 49 -7.29 -2.58 -7.56
C TYR A 49 -6.31 -2.38 -8.73
N GLY A 50 -6.75 -2.65 -9.96
CA GLY A 50 -5.85 -2.61 -11.10
C GLY A 50 -4.80 -3.71 -11.04
N ASP A 51 -3.56 -3.38 -11.39
CA ASP A 51 -2.45 -4.34 -11.37
C ASP A 51 -2.02 -4.62 -9.93
N CYS A 52 -2.49 -5.75 -9.39
CA CYS A 52 -2.36 -6.12 -7.99
C CYS A 52 -2.14 -7.62 -7.87
N GLU A 53 -1.22 -8.05 -7.00
CA GLU A 53 -0.97 -9.47 -6.74
C GLU A 53 -0.78 -9.73 -5.25
N PRO A 54 -1.13 -10.95 -4.77
CA PRO A 54 -0.74 -11.36 -3.43
C PRO A 54 0.77 -11.63 -3.38
N VAL A 55 1.39 -11.26 -2.25
CA VAL A 55 2.83 -11.48 -2.04
C VAL A 55 3.12 -12.29 -0.78
N GLY A 56 2.09 -12.98 -0.27
CA GLY A 56 2.24 -13.86 0.89
C GLY A 56 1.87 -13.21 2.21
N GLU A 57 1.52 -14.03 3.18
CA GLU A 57 1.18 -13.64 4.54
C GLU A 57 0.01 -12.64 4.63
N GLY A 58 -0.89 -12.66 3.65
CA GLY A 58 -2.03 -11.75 3.63
C GLY A 58 -1.73 -10.37 3.08
N VAL A 59 -0.53 -10.13 2.56
CA VAL A 59 -0.14 -8.85 1.97
C VAL A 59 -0.34 -8.87 0.47
N TYR A 60 -0.79 -7.75 -0.08
CA TYR A 60 -0.97 -7.51 -1.51
C TYR A 60 -0.06 -6.39 -1.98
N GLU A 61 0.30 -6.44 -3.25
CA GLU A 61 1.19 -5.48 -3.89
C GLU A 61 0.48 -4.81 -5.04
N LEU A 62 0.40 -3.47 -5.01
CA LEU A 62 -0.02 -2.66 -6.16
C LEU A 62 1.21 -2.35 -6.98
N LYS A 63 1.15 -2.60 -8.29
CA LYS A 63 2.25 -2.34 -9.22
C LYS A 63 1.98 -1.09 -10.04
N PHE A 64 3.04 -0.32 -10.26
CA PHE A 64 3.02 0.89 -11.08
C PHE A 64 4.06 0.74 -12.18
N ASP A 65 3.64 0.86 -13.44
CA ASP A 65 4.45 0.54 -14.62
C ASP A 65 5.52 1.56 -14.97
N THR A 66 5.49 2.74 -14.37
CA THR A 66 6.51 3.75 -14.64
C THR A 66 7.82 3.39 -13.96
N ALA A 67 8.95 3.58 -14.67
CA ALA A 67 10.26 3.39 -14.07
C ALA A 67 10.41 4.35 -12.87
N PRO A 68 11.00 3.91 -11.75
CA PRO A 68 11.74 2.66 -11.51
C PRO A 68 10.87 1.45 -11.08
N GLY A 69 9.59 1.46 -11.34
CA GLY A 69 8.70 0.35 -10.97
C GLY A 69 8.31 0.41 -9.50
N TYR A 70 7.55 1.42 -9.11
CA TYR A 70 7.10 1.57 -7.74
C TYR A 70 6.07 0.51 -7.35
N ARG A 71 6.06 0.18 -6.06
CA ARG A 71 5.16 -0.81 -5.45
C ARG A 71 4.57 -0.22 -4.18
N VAL A 72 3.29 -0.49 -3.94
CA VAL A 72 2.62 -0.15 -2.69
C VAL A 72 2.06 -1.43 -2.08
N TYR A 73 2.29 -1.65 -0.79
CA TYR A 73 1.89 -2.86 -0.07
C TYR A 73 0.74 -2.56 0.87
N PHE A 74 -0.24 -3.46 0.90
CA PHE A 74 -1.41 -3.30 1.76
C PHE A 74 -1.98 -4.65 2.19
N GLY A 75 -2.74 -4.61 3.29
CA GLY A 75 -3.58 -5.74 3.74
C GLY A 75 -5.04 -5.35 3.65
N ILE A 76 -5.92 -6.31 3.71
CA ILE A 76 -7.38 -6.10 3.66
C ILE A 76 -7.99 -6.49 5.00
N ASP A 77 -8.71 -5.56 5.61
CA ASP A 77 -9.42 -5.76 6.88
C ASP A 77 -10.87 -5.34 6.66
N GLY A 78 -11.75 -6.33 6.37
CA GLY A 78 -13.13 -6.05 6.02
C GLY A 78 -13.22 -5.23 4.75
N ASN A 79 -13.81 -4.04 4.82
CA ASN A 79 -13.84 -3.12 3.68
C ASN A 79 -12.77 -2.02 3.78
N GLU A 80 -11.76 -2.23 4.63
CA GLU A 80 -10.64 -1.31 4.74
C GLU A 80 -9.40 -1.90 4.08
N ILE A 81 -8.63 -1.07 3.41
CA ILE A 81 -7.27 -1.42 3.00
C ILE A 81 -6.30 -0.72 3.92
N ILE A 82 -5.33 -1.47 4.42
CA ILE A 82 -4.36 -0.97 5.39
C ILE A 82 -3.03 -0.82 4.67
N LEU A 83 -2.60 0.42 4.46
CA LEU A 83 -1.38 0.72 3.71
C LEU A 83 -0.17 0.46 4.60
N LEU A 84 0.70 -0.45 4.18
CA LEU A 84 1.78 -0.98 5.00
C LEU A 84 3.14 -0.41 4.63
N GLY A 85 3.32 0.02 3.40
CA GLY A 85 4.59 0.55 2.96
C GLY A 85 4.66 0.65 1.45
N GLY A 86 5.82 1.02 0.96
CA GLY A 86 6.08 1.12 -0.46
C GLY A 86 7.56 1.05 -0.75
N GLY A 87 7.89 0.97 -2.03
CA GLY A 87 9.26 0.91 -2.47
C GLY A 87 9.35 0.82 -3.97
N ALA A 88 10.56 0.63 -4.47
CA ALA A 88 10.83 0.43 -5.88
C ALA A 88 11.19 -1.03 -6.14
N LYS A 89 11.23 -1.40 -7.42
CA LYS A 89 11.49 -2.78 -7.83
C LYS A 89 12.83 -3.32 -7.28
N ASP A 90 13.84 -2.48 -7.16
CA ASP A 90 15.17 -2.90 -6.71
C ASP A 90 15.24 -3.29 -5.23
N THR A 91 14.29 -2.84 -4.39
CA THR A 91 14.21 -3.21 -2.97
C THR A 91 13.00 -4.10 -2.67
N GLN A 92 12.37 -4.65 -3.69
CA GLN A 92 11.08 -5.35 -3.56
C GLN A 92 11.10 -6.45 -2.50
N ALA A 93 12.11 -7.32 -2.48
CA ALA A 93 12.14 -8.44 -1.55
C ALA A 93 12.16 -7.99 -0.10
N SER A 94 12.97 -7.00 0.25
CA SER A 94 13.03 -6.49 1.62
C SER A 94 11.78 -5.70 1.98
N ASP A 95 11.20 -4.98 1.03
CA ASP A 95 9.97 -4.21 1.27
C ASP A 95 8.78 -5.13 1.51
N ILE A 96 8.70 -6.26 0.81
CA ILE A 96 7.68 -7.28 1.05
C ILE A 96 7.80 -7.82 2.48
N ARG A 97 9.00 -8.18 2.92
CA ARG A 97 9.22 -8.69 4.28
C ARG A 97 8.78 -7.68 5.34
N LYS A 98 9.14 -6.41 5.16
CA LYS A 98 8.73 -5.34 6.07
C LYS A 98 7.21 -5.19 6.13
N ALA A 99 6.56 -5.25 4.97
CA ALA A 99 5.10 -5.17 4.90
C ALA A 99 4.44 -6.36 5.59
N GLN A 100 4.98 -7.56 5.42
CA GLN A 100 4.48 -8.76 6.10
C GLN A 100 4.61 -8.64 7.62
N GLU A 101 5.72 -8.11 8.10
CA GLU A 101 5.92 -7.86 9.54
C GLU A 101 4.92 -6.83 10.07
N CYS A 102 4.70 -5.75 9.35
CA CYS A 102 3.71 -4.74 9.72
C CYS A 102 2.29 -5.33 9.76
N TRP A 103 1.97 -6.18 8.80
CA TRP A 103 0.64 -6.80 8.73
C TRP A 103 0.44 -7.78 9.90
N GLU A 104 1.46 -8.56 10.23
CA GLU A 104 1.42 -9.43 11.40
C GLU A 104 1.20 -8.65 12.69
N GLU A 105 1.91 -7.54 12.86
CA GLU A 105 1.76 -6.67 14.03
C GLU A 105 0.36 -6.04 14.08
N TYR A 106 -0.16 -5.62 12.93
CA TYR A 106 -1.52 -5.06 12.85
C TYR A 106 -2.57 -6.06 13.33
N ASN A 107 -2.38 -7.34 13.01
CA ASN A 107 -3.33 -8.41 13.34
C ASN A 107 -3.08 -9.07 14.71
N ALA A 108 -2.06 -8.66 15.40
CA ALA A 108 -1.71 -9.24 16.70
C ALA A 108 -2.67 -8.83 17.81
#